data_ce126dfbea941498f0050f4abb9ff789
#
_entry.id   ce126dfbea941498f0050f4abb9ff789
#
_cell.length_a   1.000
_cell.length_b   1.000
_cell.length_c   1.000
_cell.angle_alpha   90.00
_cell.angle_beta   90.00
_cell.angle_gamma   90.00
#
_symmetry.space_group_name_H-M   'P 1'
#
loop_
_entity.id
_entity.type
_entity.pdbx_description
1 polymer ?
#
loop_
_entity_poly.entity_id
_entity_poly.type
_entity_poly.pdbx_seq_one_letter_code
_entity_poly.pdbx_strand_id
1 'polypeptide(L)'
;MRITQRTISRNYKRQLNTVMTKRASTMEKGQSGLAFNRLSDNVAAGVRAMKVQEERLTSERQLNTIENFREEFKTIDTNLDSIDSILVSARDKVEKALNGTNGGDPREVIAKEIGSLKKQILQFANSQYAGKFLFGGTNNAEAPFTDDGTGKLCFNGIPVEDIRYDEARQTYYYVAPGTKPPNDTYDDRAGIVPGSENIYVDIGLGLKVNDNSSIDPRSAFQTNFNGLLVLGFGPSVTGANGTESPNSAYDIMSELEKVLADPDFDQDKAGDIVIWVVLSIWFEKARNKKEFLNGKE
;
A
#
# COMPACT_ATOMS: atom_id res chain seq x y z
N MET A 1 -15.45 82.27 -22.82
CA MET A 1 -16.43 81.16 -22.92
C MET A 1 -17.58 81.43 -21.92
N ARG A 2 -18.80 81.55 -22.40
CA ARG A 2 -19.96 81.65 -21.51
C ARG A 2 -20.35 80.30 -21.00
N ILE A 3 -20.06 79.98 -19.73
CA ILE A 3 -20.52 78.79 -19.07
C ILE A 3 -22.01 78.93 -18.76
N THR A 4 -22.88 78.20 -19.44
CA THR A 4 -24.28 78.21 -19.26
C THR A 4 -24.66 77.51 -17.96
N GLN A 5 -25.73 78.01 -17.24
CA GLN A 5 -26.28 77.35 -16.00
C GLN A 5 -26.56 75.89 -16.22
N ARG A 6 -26.91 75.47 -17.40
CA ARG A 6 -27.15 74.12 -17.81
C ARG A 6 -25.89 73.26 -17.73
N THR A 7 -24.70 73.80 -18.03
CA THR A 7 -23.40 73.15 -17.92
C THR A 7 -22.99 72.95 -16.45
N ILE A 8 -23.22 73.94 -15.62
CA ILE A 8 -22.98 73.88 -14.16
C ILE A 8 -23.86 72.81 -13.52
N SER A 9 -25.18 72.78 -13.80
CA SER A 9 -26.11 71.78 -13.28
C SER A 9 -25.75 70.39 -13.75
N ARG A 10 -25.31 70.20 -14.99
CA ARG A 10 -24.87 68.91 -15.53
C ARG A 10 -23.59 68.43 -14.85
N ASN A 11 -22.63 69.29 -14.60
CA ASN A 11 -21.39 68.97 -13.90
C ASN A 11 -21.67 68.64 -12.44
N TYR A 12 -22.51 69.34 -11.76
CA TYR A 12 -22.93 69.03 -10.40
C TYR A 12 -23.60 67.65 -10.27
N LYS A 13 -24.55 67.36 -11.15
CA LYS A 13 -25.19 66.03 -11.20
C LYS A 13 -24.20 64.93 -11.44
N ARG A 14 -23.23 65.13 -12.30
CA ARG A 14 -22.17 64.14 -12.59
C ARG A 14 -21.28 63.91 -11.38
N GLN A 15 -20.85 64.96 -10.68
CA GLN A 15 -20.05 64.85 -9.47
C GLN A 15 -20.84 64.17 -8.34
N LEU A 16 -22.12 64.55 -8.17
CA LEU A 16 -23.00 63.91 -7.16
C LEU A 16 -23.15 62.41 -7.41
N ASN A 17 -23.42 62.00 -8.65
CA ASN A 17 -23.48 60.57 -9.00
C ASN A 17 -22.16 59.85 -8.73
N THR A 18 -21.03 60.47 -9.04
CA THR A 18 -19.70 59.89 -8.76
C THR A 18 -19.50 59.70 -7.23
N VAL A 19 -19.87 60.67 -6.41
CA VAL A 19 -19.77 60.58 -4.95
C VAL A 19 -20.69 59.49 -4.41
N MET A 20 -21.95 59.45 -4.88
CA MET A 20 -22.91 58.41 -4.47
C MET A 20 -22.42 56.99 -4.85
N THR A 21 -21.90 56.81 -6.05
CA THR A 21 -21.34 55.53 -6.48
C THR A 21 -20.12 55.09 -5.63
N LYS A 22 -19.20 56.04 -5.34
CA LYS A 22 -18.07 55.78 -4.45
C LYS A 22 -18.52 55.43 -3.04
N ARG A 23 -19.53 56.14 -2.49
CA ARG A 23 -20.10 55.83 -1.17
C ARG A 23 -20.72 54.45 -1.14
N ALA A 24 -21.53 54.10 -2.13
CA ALA A 24 -22.14 52.77 -2.23
C ALA A 24 -21.06 51.65 -2.29
N SER A 25 -20.03 51.82 -3.13
CA SER A 25 -18.94 50.84 -3.21
C SER A 25 -18.12 50.70 -1.91
N THR A 26 -17.93 51.81 -1.18
CA THR A 26 -17.26 51.81 0.13
C THR A 26 -18.09 51.10 1.19
N MET A 27 -19.41 51.34 1.19
CA MET A 27 -20.36 50.65 2.09
C MET A 27 -20.40 49.14 1.79
N GLU A 28 -20.43 48.75 0.53
CA GLU A 28 -20.38 47.36 0.10
C GLU A 28 -19.10 46.68 0.56
N LYS A 29 -17.94 47.32 0.42
CA LYS A 29 -16.64 46.85 0.93
C LYS A 29 -16.65 46.71 2.47
N GLY A 30 -17.25 47.69 3.17
CA GLY A 30 -17.37 47.64 4.64
C GLY A 30 -18.25 46.49 5.12
N GLN A 31 -19.34 46.19 4.40
CA GLN A 31 -20.26 45.09 4.74
C GLN A 31 -19.67 43.71 4.40
N SER A 32 -19.02 43.60 3.24
CA SER A 32 -18.43 42.30 2.78
C SER A 32 -17.09 42.01 3.44
N GLY A 33 -16.40 43.01 3.99
CA GLY A 33 -15.02 42.86 4.47
C GLY A 33 -13.97 42.62 3.36
N LEU A 34 -14.41 42.66 2.10
CA LEU A 34 -13.57 42.42 0.93
C LEU A 34 -13.06 43.70 0.30
N ALA A 35 -11.79 43.73 -0.11
CA ALA A 35 -11.20 44.89 -0.77
C ALA A 35 -11.85 45.19 -2.14
N PHE A 36 -12.37 44.18 -2.82
CA PHE A 36 -13.14 44.27 -4.07
C PHE A 36 -14.11 43.07 -4.14
N ASN A 37 -15.28 43.28 -4.72
CA ASN A 37 -16.33 42.26 -4.88
C ASN A 37 -16.41 41.74 -6.31
N ARG A 38 -15.89 42.48 -7.27
CA ARG A 38 -15.86 42.11 -8.70
C ARG A 38 -14.47 42.17 -9.24
N LEU A 39 -14.13 41.21 -10.09
CA LEU A 39 -12.84 41.18 -10.79
C LEU A 39 -12.57 42.46 -11.58
N SER A 40 -13.65 43.10 -12.11
CA SER A 40 -13.57 44.36 -12.85
C SER A 40 -13.08 45.55 -12.03
N ASP A 41 -13.22 45.50 -10.70
CA ASP A 41 -12.84 46.62 -9.82
C ASP A 41 -11.31 46.72 -9.67
N ASN A 42 -10.63 45.58 -9.67
CA ASN A 42 -9.16 45.50 -9.66
C ASN A 42 -8.69 44.17 -10.26
N VAL A 43 -8.50 44.15 -11.57
CA VAL A 43 -8.12 42.93 -12.31
C VAL A 43 -6.81 42.33 -11.82
N ALA A 44 -5.80 43.15 -11.52
CA ALA A 44 -4.50 42.67 -11.07
C ALA A 44 -4.57 42.00 -9.67
N ALA A 45 -5.33 42.59 -8.75
CA ALA A 45 -5.55 42.02 -7.42
C ALA A 45 -6.47 40.78 -7.51
N GLY A 46 -7.47 40.81 -8.39
CA GLY A 46 -8.35 39.67 -8.63
C GLY A 46 -7.62 38.44 -9.17
N VAL A 47 -6.75 38.60 -10.15
CA VAL A 47 -5.93 37.50 -10.69
C VAL A 47 -5.02 36.91 -9.60
N ARG A 48 -4.39 37.76 -8.78
CA ARG A 48 -3.57 37.28 -7.65
C ARG A 48 -4.41 36.50 -6.62
N ALA A 49 -5.59 37.00 -6.26
CA ALA A 49 -6.49 36.34 -5.33
C ALA A 49 -6.94 34.97 -5.87
N MET A 50 -7.29 34.87 -7.16
CA MET A 50 -7.63 33.59 -7.80
C MET A 50 -6.47 32.61 -7.78
N LYS A 51 -5.24 33.05 -8.06
CA LYS A 51 -4.05 32.21 -8.01
C LYS A 51 -3.80 31.66 -6.61
N VAL A 52 -3.85 32.52 -5.60
CA VAL A 52 -3.69 32.09 -4.18
C VAL A 52 -4.81 31.14 -3.77
N GLN A 53 -6.05 31.38 -4.22
CA GLN A 53 -7.16 30.48 -3.94
C GLN A 53 -6.99 29.12 -4.61
N GLU A 54 -6.50 29.08 -5.84
CA GLU A 54 -6.16 27.84 -6.56
C GLU A 54 -5.05 27.06 -5.85
N GLU A 55 -3.98 27.74 -5.44
CA GLU A 55 -2.90 27.15 -4.65
C GLU A 55 -3.42 26.60 -3.31
N ARG A 56 -4.28 27.32 -2.62
CA ARG A 56 -4.93 26.86 -1.38
C ARG A 56 -5.77 25.61 -1.59
N LEU A 57 -6.64 25.60 -2.59
CA LEU A 57 -7.48 24.45 -2.92
C LEU A 57 -6.67 23.24 -3.36
N THR A 58 -5.54 23.46 -4.03
CA THR A 58 -4.62 22.39 -4.40
C THR A 58 -3.94 21.81 -3.16
N SER A 59 -3.45 22.67 -2.26
CA SER A 59 -2.84 22.22 -0.99
C SER A 59 -3.85 21.50 -0.09
N GLU A 60 -5.09 21.97 0.00
CA GLU A 60 -6.15 21.29 0.74
C GLU A 60 -6.46 19.89 0.18
N ARG A 61 -6.52 19.75 -1.16
CA ARG A 61 -6.69 18.44 -1.81
C ARG A 61 -5.53 17.49 -1.53
N GLN A 62 -4.29 18.00 -1.61
CA GLN A 62 -3.09 17.22 -1.30
C GLN A 62 -3.09 16.74 0.15
N LEU A 63 -3.45 17.63 1.09
CA LEU A 63 -3.54 17.31 2.51
C LEU A 63 -4.58 16.21 2.78
N ASN A 64 -5.77 16.32 2.22
CA ASN A 64 -6.82 15.32 2.33
C ASN A 64 -6.35 13.95 1.73
N THR A 65 -5.62 14.00 0.63
CA THR A 65 -5.06 12.79 0.00
C THR A 65 -4.04 12.11 0.93
N ILE A 66 -3.15 12.91 1.54
CA ILE A 66 -2.15 12.40 2.50
C ILE A 66 -2.83 11.81 3.75
N GLU A 67 -3.87 12.48 4.27
CA GLU A 67 -4.62 11.97 5.43
C GLU A 67 -5.31 10.63 5.12
N ASN A 68 -5.92 10.49 3.95
CA ASN A 68 -6.52 9.24 3.52
C ASN A 68 -5.48 8.10 3.44
N PHE A 69 -4.33 8.35 2.82
CA PHE A 69 -3.25 7.37 2.78
C PHE A 69 -2.72 7.03 4.17
N ARG A 70 -2.60 8.01 5.05
CA ARG A 70 -2.16 7.78 6.43
C ARG A 70 -3.07 6.79 7.16
N GLU A 71 -4.38 6.92 7.03
CA GLU A 71 -5.34 6.00 7.66
C GLU A 71 -5.31 4.62 6.99
N GLU A 72 -5.12 4.56 5.67
CA GLU A 72 -4.94 3.31 4.93
C GLU A 72 -3.68 2.56 5.42
N PHE A 73 -2.52 3.23 5.47
CA PHE A 73 -1.27 2.65 5.97
C PHE A 73 -1.34 2.23 7.42
N LYS A 74 -2.03 2.98 8.26
CA LYS A 74 -2.27 2.60 9.65
C LYS A 74 -3.08 1.30 9.76
N THR A 75 -4.04 1.11 8.87
CA THR A 75 -4.81 -0.13 8.80
C THR A 75 -3.94 -1.30 8.32
N ILE A 76 -3.07 -1.07 7.32
CA ILE A 76 -2.08 -2.05 6.88
C ILE A 76 -1.16 -2.45 8.04
N ASP A 77 -0.60 -1.49 8.76
CA ASP A 77 0.29 -1.71 9.92
C ASP A 77 -0.39 -2.57 10.99
N THR A 78 -1.63 -2.25 11.34
CA THR A 78 -2.42 -3.05 12.29
C THR A 78 -2.65 -4.50 11.83
N ASN A 79 -2.88 -4.69 10.52
CA ASN A 79 -3.03 -6.03 9.95
C ASN A 79 -1.70 -6.80 9.94
N LEU A 80 -0.58 -6.14 9.68
CA LEU A 80 0.75 -6.72 9.75
C LEU A 80 1.10 -7.17 11.17
N ASP A 81 0.81 -6.34 12.18
CA ASP A 81 0.99 -6.69 13.60
C ASP A 81 0.13 -7.92 13.99
N SER A 82 -1.07 -8.01 13.43
CA SER A 82 -1.96 -9.16 13.65
C SER A 82 -1.38 -10.43 13.02
N ILE A 83 -0.88 -10.36 11.80
CA ILE A 83 -0.22 -11.48 11.11
C ILE A 83 1.02 -11.92 11.90
N ASP A 84 1.87 -10.99 12.34
CA ASP A 84 3.06 -11.29 13.15
C ASP A 84 2.68 -12.01 14.45
N SER A 85 1.66 -11.53 15.15
CA SER A 85 1.15 -12.17 16.38
C SER A 85 0.65 -13.60 16.15
N ILE A 86 0.01 -13.84 14.99
CA ILE A 86 -0.44 -15.18 14.60
C ILE A 86 0.76 -16.09 14.33
N LEU A 87 1.77 -15.61 13.63
CA LEU A 87 2.98 -16.39 13.32
C LEU A 87 3.76 -16.74 14.60
N VAL A 88 3.89 -15.79 15.53
CA VAL A 88 4.48 -16.05 16.86
C VAL A 88 3.68 -17.12 17.62
N SER A 89 2.34 -17.01 17.63
CA SER A 89 1.47 -18.00 18.27
C SER A 89 1.59 -19.38 17.63
N ALA A 90 1.70 -19.44 16.31
CA ALA A 90 1.92 -20.69 15.58
C ALA A 90 3.25 -21.34 15.97
N ARG A 91 4.35 -20.56 16.01
CA ARG A 91 5.65 -21.04 16.47
C ARG A 91 5.59 -21.64 17.88
N ASP A 92 5.01 -20.91 18.84
CA ASP A 92 4.92 -21.36 20.23
C ASP A 92 4.12 -22.66 20.36
N LYS A 93 3.10 -22.87 19.52
CA LYS A 93 2.31 -24.11 19.49
C LYS A 93 3.13 -25.28 18.91
N VAL A 94 3.89 -25.04 17.85
CA VAL A 94 4.75 -26.07 17.23
C VAL A 94 5.90 -26.42 18.19
N GLU A 95 6.54 -25.46 18.85
CA GLU A 95 7.54 -25.74 19.88
C GLU A 95 6.98 -26.62 21.02
N LYS A 96 5.73 -26.41 21.42
CA LYS A 96 5.03 -27.27 22.40
C LYS A 96 4.79 -28.68 21.85
N ALA A 97 4.47 -28.82 20.56
CA ALA A 97 4.29 -30.12 19.92
C ALA A 97 5.61 -30.90 19.82
N LEU A 98 6.73 -30.22 19.55
CA LEU A 98 8.06 -30.79 19.47
C LEU A 98 8.61 -31.21 20.84
N ASN A 99 8.41 -30.40 21.87
CA ASN A 99 8.92 -30.64 23.23
C ASN A 99 8.02 -31.55 24.04
N GLY A 100 6.84 -31.89 23.53
CA GLY A 100 5.83 -32.66 24.29
C GLY A 100 6.13 -34.16 24.34
N THR A 101 6.21 -34.68 25.54
CA THR A 101 6.06 -36.11 25.88
C THR A 101 4.65 -36.62 25.55
N ASN A 102 3.90 -35.92 24.72
CA ASN A 102 2.49 -36.11 24.49
C ASN A 102 2.25 -37.14 23.38
N GLY A 103 1.61 -38.26 23.68
CA GLY A 103 1.12 -39.19 22.66
C GLY A 103 0.17 -38.52 21.66
N GLY A 104 -0.14 -39.19 20.57
CA GLY A 104 -0.77 -38.68 19.34
C GLY A 104 -1.89 -37.62 19.42
N ASP A 105 -2.78 -37.70 20.44
CA ASP A 105 -3.93 -36.78 20.53
C ASP A 105 -3.61 -35.29 20.63
N PRO A 106 -2.62 -34.81 21.42
CA PRO A 106 -2.33 -33.41 21.52
C PRO A 106 -1.75 -32.81 20.24
N ARG A 107 -1.01 -33.56 19.42
CA ARG A 107 -0.43 -33.09 18.14
C ARG A 107 -1.50 -32.84 17.10
N GLU A 108 -2.49 -33.69 16.98
CA GLU A 108 -3.62 -33.52 16.07
C GLU A 108 -4.45 -32.28 16.44
N VAL A 109 -4.61 -31.98 17.74
CA VAL A 109 -5.25 -30.75 18.21
C VAL A 109 -4.44 -29.52 17.79
N ILE A 110 -3.12 -29.57 17.99
CA ILE A 110 -2.22 -28.47 17.58
C ILE A 110 -2.25 -28.28 16.05
N ALA A 111 -2.28 -29.37 15.26
CA ALA A 111 -2.42 -29.28 13.81
C ALA A 111 -3.69 -28.54 13.39
N LYS A 112 -4.84 -28.84 14.03
CA LYS A 112 -6.10 -28.14 13.77
C LYS A 112 -6.06 -26.66 14.19
N GLU A 113 -5.35 -26.35 15.28
CA GLU A 113 -5.13 -24.97 15.71
C GLU A 113 -4.27 -24.20 14.70
N ILE A 114 -3.19 -24.81 14.17
CA ILE A 114 -2.36 -24.24 13.09
C ILE A 114 -3.22 -24.00 11.84
N GLY A 115 -4.07 -24.95 11.45
CA GLY A 115 -5.01 -24.76 10.35
C GLY A 115 -5.98 -23.59 10.56
N SER A 116 -6.40 -23.35 11.81
CA SER A 116 -7.22 -22.18 12.16
C SER A 116 -6.44 -20.86 12.06
N LEU A 117 -5.20 -20.83 12.53
CA LEU A 117 -4.31 -19.68 12.44
C LEU A 117 -3.96 -19.36 10.98
N LYS A 118 -3.71 -20.37 10.14
CA LYS A 118 -3.51 -20.23 8.70
C LYS A 118 -4.69 -19.51 8.03
N LYS A 119 -5.93 -19.89 8.34
CA LYS A 119 -7.14 -19.23 7.82
C LYS A 119 -7.24 -17.78 8.27
N GLN A 120 -6.83 -17.46 9.50
CA GLN A 120 -6.80 -16.09 10.00
C GLN A 120 -5.77 -15.24 9.22
N ILE A 121 -4.59 -15.77 8.91
CA ILE A 121 -3.61 -15.08 8.05
C ILE A 121 -4.24 -14.74 6.70
N LEU A 122 -4.94 -15.68 6.07
CA LEU A 122 -5.60 -15.43 4.79
C LEU A 122 -6.69 -14.35 4.90
N GLN A 123 -7.41 -14.27 6.03
CA GLN A 123 -8.39 -13.22 6.27
C GLN A 123 -7.73 -11.83 6.41
N PHE A 124 -6.63 -11.72 7.16
CA PHE A 124 -5.88 -10.47 7.28
C PHE A 124 -5.22 -10.07 5.96
N ALA A 125 -4.69 -11.03 5.20
CA ALA A 125 -4.13 -10.80 3.86
C ALA A 125 -5.18 -10.33 2.84
N ASN A 126 -6.45 -10.67 3.05
CA ASN A 126 -7.59 -10.21 2.25
C ASN A 126 -8.41 -9.11 2.95
N SER A 127 -7.78 -8.35 3.86
CA SER A 127 -8.45 -7.24 4.53
C SER A 127 -8.74 -6.10 3.58
N GLN A 128 -9.85 -5.38 3.87
CA GLN A 128 -10.33 -4.28 3.04
C GLN A 128 -10.37 -2.98 3.83
N TYR A 129 -10.10 -1.88 3.13
CA TYR A 129 -10.32 -0.52 3.61
C TYR A 129 -11.16 0.23 2.58
N ALA A 130 -12.26 0.85 3.02
CA ALA A 130 -13.21 1.56 2.13
C ALA A 130 -13.65 0.75 0.89
N GLY A 131 -13.79 -0.58 1.03
CA GLY A 131 -14.20 -1.48 -0.05
C GLY A 131 -13.10 -1.86 -1.05
N LYS A 132 -11.84 -1.56 -0.75
CA LYS A 132 -10.67 -1.94 -1.56
C LYS A 132 -9.79 -2.91 -0.76
N PHE A 133 -9.26 -3.93 -1.41
CA PHE A 133 -8.30 -4.83 -0.81
C PHE A 133 -6.95 -4.13 -0.63
N LEU A 134 -6.40 -4.19 0.59
CA LEU A 134 -5.18 -3.47 0.96
C LEU A 134 -3.91 -4.07 0.37
N PHE A 135 -3.87 -5.39 0.23
CA PHE A 135 -2.68 -6.14 -0.16
C PHE A 135 -2.68 -6.59 -1.64
N GLY A 136 -3.69 -6.15 -2.40
CA GLY A 136 -3.87 -6.52 -3.81
C GLY A 136 -3.03 -5.76 -4.82
N GLY A 137 -2.23 -4.78 -4.37
CA GLY A 137 -1.48 -3.91 -5.27
C GLY A 137 -2.41 -3.03 -6.11
N THR A 138 -2.38 -3.18 -7.43
CA THR A 138 -3.29 -2.46 -8.34
C THR A 138 -4.64 -3.16 -8.51
N ASN A 139 -4.75 -4.46 -8.21
CA ASN A 139 -6.00 -5.21 -8.25
C ASN A 139 -6.72 -5.12 -6.89
N ASN A 140 -7.58 -4.12 -6.75
CA ASN A 140 -8.28 -3.82 -5.49
C ASN A 140 -9.73 -4.33 -5.46
N ALA A 141 -10.23 -4.94 -6.55
CA ALA A 141 -11.63 -5.32 -6.70
C ALA A 141 -11.91 -6.75 -6.21
N GLU A 142 -10.94 -7.65 -6.35
CA GLU A 142 -11.07 -9.06 -6.01
C GLU A 142 -10.08 -9.44 -4.91
N ALA A 143 -10.38 -10.53 -4.18
CA ALA A 143 -9.48 -11.01 -3.13
C ALA A 143 -8.13 -11.43 -3.72
N PRO A 144 -7.03 -10.77 -3.32
CA PRO A 144 -5.73 -11.02 -3.94
C PRO A 144 -5.16 -12.39 -3.58
N PHE A 145 -5.45 -12.89 -2.38
CA PHE A 145 -4.93 -14.17 -1.91
C PHE A 145 -6.02 -15.23 -1.86
N THR A 146 -5.77 -16.36 -2.48
CA THR A 146 -6.67 -17.53 -2.49
C THR A 146 -5.88 -18.80 -2.21
N ASP A 147 -6.56 -19.80 -1.62
CA ASP A 147 -6.03 -21.16 -1.50
C ASP A 147 -6.44 -21.94 -2.75
N ASP A 148 -5.52 -22.69 -3.34
CA ASP A 148 -5.79 -23.53 -4.53
C ASP A 148 -6.56 -24.83 -4.22
N GLY A 149 -6.92 -25.05 -2.94
CA GLY A 149 -7.56 -26.29 -2.44
C GLY A 149 -6.59 -27.40 -2.09
N THR A 150 -5.30 -27.28 -2.43
CA THR A 150 -4.23 -28.20 -1.99
C THR A 150 -3.47 -27.67 -0.78
N GLY A 151 -3.79 -26.45 -0.36
CA GLY A 151 -3.16 -25.73 0.73
C GLY A 151 -1.98 -24.85 0.31
N LYS A 152 -1.86 -24.56 -0.99
CA LYS A 152 -0.89 -23.61 -1.52
C LYS A 152 -1.53 -22.24 -1.73
N LEU A 153 -0.77 -21.21 -1.43
CA LEU A 153 -1.19 -19.82 -1.60
C LEU A 153 -1.07 -19.39 -3.06
N CYS A 154 -2.13 -18.75 -3.57
CA CYS A 154 -2.13 -18.08 -4.86
C CYS A 154 -2.31 -16.57 -4.67
N PHE A 155 -1.58 -15.78 -5.44
CA PHE A 155 -1.75 -14.33 -5.54
C PHE A 155 -2.31 -13.98 -6.92
N ASN A 156 -3.50 -13.37 -6.95
CA ASN A 156 -4.22 -13.04 -8.19
C ASN A 156 -4.32 -14.25 -9.17
N GLY A 157 -4.52 -15.46 -8.62
CA GLY A 157 -4.65 -16.69 -9.39
C GLY A 157 -3.32 -17.37 -9.77
N ILE A 158 -2.17 -16.83 -9.38
CA ILE A 158 -0.84 -17.39 -9.65
C ILE A 158 -0.27 -17.95 -8.35
N PRO A 159 0.22 -19.22 -8.33
CA PRO A 159 0.88 -19.79 -7.17
C PRO A 159 2.07 -18.93 -6.75
N VAL A 160 2.18 -18.61 -5.46
CA VAL A 160 3.26 -17.73 -4.97
C VAL A 160 4.65 -18.37 -5.13
N GLU A 161 4.75 -19.69 -5.19
CA GLU A 161 5.98 -20.41 -5.44
C GLU A 161 6.57 -20.17 -6.83
N ASP A 162 5.73 -19.85 -7.83
CA ASP A 162 6.13 -19.57 -9.21
C ASP A 162 6.46 -18.09 -9.44
N ILE A 163 6.21 -17.21 -8.47
CA ILE A 163 6.46 -15.78 -8.57
C ILE A 163 7.96 -15.49 -8.29
N ARG A 164 8.51 -14.55 -9.06
CA ARG A 164 9.89 -14.04 -8.96
C ARG A 164 9.89 -12.54 -9.00
N TYR A 165 10.95 -11.90 -8.52
CA TYR A 165 11.15 -10.45 -8.55
C TYR A 165 12.42 -10.08 -9.30
N ASP A 166 12.30 -9.19 -10.28
CA ASP A 166 13.43 -8.61 -11.01
C ASP A 166 13.75 -7.23 -10.40
N GLU A 167 14.89 -7.12 -9.69
CA GLU A 167 15.34 -5.88 -9.07
C GLU A 167 15.68 -4.78 -10.09
N ALA A 168 16.21 -5.16 -11.27
CA ALA A 168 16.58 -4.19 -12.30
C ALA A 168 15.37 -3.51 -12.94
N ARG A 169 14.24 -4.23 -13.02
CA ARG A 169 12.98 -3.74 -13.60
C ARG A 169 11.94 -3.38 -12.54
N GLN A 170 12.22 -3.70 -11.27
CA GLN A 170 11.27 -3.53 -10.14
C GLN A 170 9.89 -4.15 -10.44
N THR A 171 9.89 -5.36 -11.01
CA THR A 171 8.68 -6.00 -11.51
C THR A 171 8.60 -7.44 -11.03
N TYR A 172 7.40 -7.84 -10.60
CA TYR A 172 7.10 -9.23 -10.30
C TYR A 172 6.67 -9.96 -11.57
N TYR A 173 7.26 -11.10 -11.81
CA TYR A 173 6.92 -11.98 -12.93
C TYR A 173 6.69 -13.40 -12.42
N TYR A 174 6.07 -14.24 -13.21
CA TYR A 174 5.87 -15.63 -12.89
C TYR A 174 6.44 -16.52 -13.98
N VAL A 175 6.89 -17.70 -13.59
CA VAL A 175 7.44 -18.73 -14.46
C VAL A 175 6.45 -19.89 -14.60
N ALA A 176 6.68 -20.77 -15.55
CA ALA A 176 5.85 -21.96 -15.70
C ALA A 176 5.96 -22.86 -14.44
N PRO A 177 4.86 -23.49 -14.01
CA PRO A 177 4.84 -24.32 -12.82
C PRO A 177 5.96 -25.35 -12.80
N GLY A 178 6.67 -25.43 -11.67
CA GLY A 178 7.79 -26.38 -11.48
C GLY A 178 9.12 -25.94 -12.10
N THR A 179 9.21 -24.73 -12.64
CA THR A 179 10.47 -24.18 -13.15
C THR A 179 11.41 -23.85 -11.98
N LYS A 180 12.59 -24.44 -11.96
CA LYS A 180 13.63 -24.22 -10.92
C LYS A 180 14.83 -23.47 -11.50
N PRO A 181 15.62 -22.75 -10.66
CA PRO A 181 16.88 -22.13 -11.11
C PRO A 181 17.81 -23.15 -11.82
N PRO A 182 18.52 -22.74 -12.88
CA PRO A 182 18.71 -21.37 -13.38
C PRO A 182 17.71 -20.91 -14.46
N ASN A 183 16.68 -21.70 -14.79
CA ASN A 183 15.74 -21.42 -15.89
C ASN A 183 14.54 -20.55 -15.46
N ASP A 184 14.61 -19.90 -14.30
CA ASP A 184 13.57 -19.07 -13.71
C ASP A 184 13.88 -17.57 -13.82
N THR A 185 14.64 -17.17 -14.83
CA THR A 185 15.02 -15.77 -15.08
C THR A 185 13.85 -14.96 -15.69
N TYR A 186 13.99 -13.65 -15.72
CA TYR A 186 12.99 -12.77 -16.34
C TYR A 186 12.76 -13.07 -17.83
N ASP A 187 13.78 -13.56 -18.53
CA ASP A 187 13.65 -13.92 -19.95
C ASP A 187 12.87 -15.23 -20.15
N ASP A 188 12.84 -16.11 -19.13
CA ASP A 188 12.09 -17.37 -19.14
C ASP A 188 10.66 -17.21 -18.57
N ARG A 189 10.23 -15.98 -18.30
CA ARG A 189 8.91 -15.71 -17.69
C ARG A 189 7.76 -16.16 -18.57
N ALA A 190 6.72 -16.68 -17.92
CA ALA A 190 5.43 -16.94 -18.55
C ALA A 190 4.57 -15.66 -18.66
N GLY A 191 4.79 -14.70 -17.75
CA GLY A 191 4.11 -13.41 -17.77
C GLY A 191 4.48 -12.51 -16.59
N ILE A 192 3.88 -11.32 -16.55
CA ILE A 192 3.98 -10.40 -15.42
C ILE A 192 2.83 -10.69 -14.47
N VAL A 193 3.08 -10.64 -13.16
CA VAL A 193 2.06 -10.89 -12.14
C VAL A 193 1.01 -9.77 -12.16
N PRO A 194 -0.27 -10.06 -12.42
CA PRO A 194 -1.31 -9.04 -12.43
C PRO A 194 -1.43 -8.36 -11.08
N GLY A 195 -1.62 -7.05 -11.08
CA GLY A 195 -1.79 -6.29 -9.84
C GLY A 195 -0.49 -5.96 -9.11
N SER A 196 0.67 -6.37 -9.63
CA SER A 196 1.96 -6.14 -8.95
C SER A 196 2.63 -4.81 -9.32
N GLU A 197 2.04 -4.03 -10.21
CA GLU A 197 2.58 -2.74 -10.63
C GLU A 197 2.55 -1.72 -9.49
N ASN A 198 3.54 -0.83 -9.45
CA ASN A 198 3.61 0.24 -8.48
C ASN A 198 2.79 1.46 -8.94
N ILE A 199 1.93 1.99 -8.06
CA ILE A 199 1.20 3.23 -8.27
C ILE A 199 1.88 4.35 -7.49
N TYR A 200 2.22 5.43 -8.19
CA TYR A 200 2.83 6.61 -7.60
C TYR A 200 1.90 7.80 -7.67
N VAL A 201 1.84 8.57 -6.59
CA VAL A 201 1.05 9.80 -6.50
C VAL A 201 1.98 10.97 -6.21
N ASP A 202 1.80 12.07 -6.97
CA ASP A 202 2.46 13.34 -6.69
C ASP A 202 1.78 14.04 -5.52
N ILE A 203 2.54 14.28 -4.47
CA ILE A 203 2.11 15.02 -3.27
C ILE A 203 2.50 16.50 -3.32
N GLY A 204 2.81 17.04 -4.50
CA GLY A 204 3.16 18.44 -4.72
C GLY A 204 4.66 18.72 -4.84
N LEU A 205 5.49 17.66 -4.87
CA LEU A 205 6.93 17.79 -5.09
C LEU A 205 7.31 17.85 -6.57
N GLY A 206 6.34 17.59 -7.46
CA GLY A 206 6.55 17.50 -8.91
C GLY A 206 7.17 16.14 -9.29
N LEU A 207 6.40 15.33 -9.97
CA LEU A 207 6.79 13.98 -10.40
C LEU A 207 7.95 14.05 -11.38
N LYS A 208 9.07 13.40 -11.07
CA LYS A 208 10.24 13.29 -11.93
C LYS A 208 10.35 11.88 -12.48
N VAL A 209 10.54 11.78 -13.78
CA VAL A 209 10.79 10.53 -14.48
C VAL A 209 12.25 10.51 -14.90
N ASN A 210 12.95 9.43 -14.58
CA ASN A 210 14.34 9.20 -14.94
C ASN A 210 14.46 8.82 -16.43
N ASP A 211 15.68 8.86 -16.98
CA ASP A 211 15.95 8.55 -18.39
C ASP A 211 15.53 7.11 -18.79
N ASN A 212 15.47 6.19 -17.86
CA ASN A 212 14.99 4.81 -18.07
C ASN A 212 13.46 4.64 -17.87
N SER A 213 12.69 5.73 -17.88
CA SER A 213 11.24 5.76 -17.68
C SER A 213 10.77 5.31 -16.29
N SER A 214 11.66 5.14 -15.31
CA SER A 214 11.29 4.90 -13.92
C SER A 214 10.99 6.21 -13.20
N ILE A 215 10.06 6.17 -12.23
CA ILE A 215 9.74 7.32 -11.40
C ILE A 215 10.82 7.47 -10.31
N ASP A 216 11.32 8.69 -10.10
CA ASP A 216 12.23 8.97 -8.98
C ASP A 216 11.47 8.83 -7.66
N PRO A 217 11.83 7.88 -6.78
CA PRO A 217 11.15 7.65 -5.50
C PRO A 217 11.14 8.88 -4.57
N ARG A 218 12.03 9.85 -4.80
CA ARG A 218 12.10 11.09 -4.04
C ARG A 218 11.06 12.13 -4.48
N SER A 219 10.48 11.96 -5.67
CA SER A 219 9.52 12.91 -6.26
C SER A 219 8.07 12.46 -6.14
N ALA A 220 7.84 11.20 -5.81
CA ALA A 220 6.51 10.61 -5.78
C ALA A 220 6.37 9.63 -4.62
N PHE A 221 5.16 9.51 -4.12
CA PHE A 221 4.84 8.58 -3.04
C PHE A 221 4.16 7.34 -3.62
N GLN A 222 4.71 6.15 -3.30
CA GLN A 222 4.06 4.89 -3.67
C GLN A 222 2.86 4.66 -2.76
N THR A 223 1.69 4.46 -3.35
CA THR A 223 0.42 4.38 -2.63
C THR A 223 -0.13 2.97 -2.49
N ASN A 224 0.27 2.07 -3.37
CA ASN A 224 -0.18 0.68 -3.30
C ASN A 224 0.80 -0.19 -2.51
N PHE A 225 0.25 -1.16 -1.80
CA PHE A 225 1.03 -2.14 -1.06
C PHE A 225 0.80 -3.53 -1.67
N ASN A 226 1.90 -4.23 -1.97
CA ASN A 226 1.85 -5.58 -2.48
C ASN A 226 2.06 -6.58 -1.34
N GLY A 227 1.06 -7.40 -1.06
CA GLY A 227 1.09 -8.38 0.01
C GLY A 227 2.07 -9.54 -0.18
N LEU A 228 2.63 -9.71 -1.39
CA LEU A 228 3.67 -10.71 -1.64
C LEU A 228 4.89 -10.52 -0.74
N LEU A 229 5.24 -9.27 -0.43
CA LEU A 229 6.34 -8.95 0.49
C LEU A 229 6.05 -9.37 1.94
N VAL A 230 4.77 -9.49 2.31
CA VAL A 230 4.36 -9.84 3.68
C VAL A 230 4.33 -11.34 3.89
N LEU A 231 3.70 -12.05 2.94
CA LEU A 231 3.49 -13.49 3.07
C LEU A 231 4.63 -14.33 2.50
N GLY A 232 5.55 -13.69 1.75
CA GLY A 232 6.63 -14.36 1.06
C GLY A 232 6.20 -14.95 -0.29
N PHE A 233 7.14 -15.10 -1.18
CA PHE A 233 6.97 -15.67 -2.51
C PHE A 233 8.29 -16.31 -2.99
N GLY A 234 8.22 -17.06 -4.06
CA GLY A 234 9.40 -17.67 -4.67
C GLY A 234 9.49 -19.17 -4.46
N PRO A 235 10.50 -19.83 -5.07
CA PRO A 235 10.66 -21.26 -5.01
C PRO A 235 10.92 -21.74 -3.60
N SER A 236 10.57 -23.00 -3.35
CA SER A 236 10.95 -23.69 -2.12
C SER A 236 12.48 -23.67 -1.93
N VAL A 237 12.91 -23.48 -0.71
CA VAL A 237 14.33 -23.45 -0.33
C VAL A 237 14.68 -24.76 0.32
N THR A 238 15.82 -25.35 -0.08
CA THR A 238 16.31 -26.60 0.50
C THR A 238 17.10 -26.28 1.76
N GLY A 239 16.66 -26.79 2.91
CA GLY A 239 17.37 -26.69 4.19
C GLY A 239 18.68 -27.49 4.24
N ALA A 240 19.46 -27.31 5.30
CA ALA A 240 20.74 -27.99 5.51
C ALA A 240 20.60 -29.53 5.55
N ASN A 241 19.44 -30.03 5.95
CA ASN A 241 19.13 -31.46 6.04
C ASN A 241 18.46 -32.01 4.77
N GLY A 242 18.41 -31.25 3.68
CA GLY A 242 17.81 -31.67 2.42
C GLY A 242 16.28 -31.53 2.37
N THR A 243 15.66 -30.98 3.42
CA THR A 243 14.21 -30.75 3.47
C THR A 243 13.86 -29.51 2.62
N GLU A 244 12.95 -29.68 1.65
CA GLU A 244 12.42 -28.56 0.88
C GLU A 244 11.35 -27.84 1.73
N SER A 245 11.51 -26.55 1.94
CA SER A 245 10.56 -25.72 2.67
C SER A 245 10.02 -24.62 1.75
N PRO A 246 8.68 -24.39 1.72
CA PRO A 246 8.09 -23.29 0.97
C PRO A 246 8.62 -21.93 1.45
N ASN A 247 8.61 -20.93 0.58
CA ASN A 247 9.05 -19.58 0.92
C ASN A 247 7.86 -18.63 1.29
N SER A 248 6.65 -19.16 1.39
CA SER A 248 5.46 -18.43 1.83
C SER A 248 5.07 -18.82 3.25
N ALA A 249 4.78 -17.84 4.10
CA ALA A 249 4.33 -18.09 5.47
C ALA A 249 3.06 -18.95 5.54
N TYR A 250 2.14 -18.76 4.60
CA TYR A 250 0.92 -19.57 4.51
C TYR A 250 1.23 -21.03 4.15
N ASP A 251 2.08 -21.25 3.15
CA ASP A 251 2.45 -22.60 2.69
C ASP A 251 3.26 -23.33 3.74
N ILE A 252 4.15 -22.64 4.47
CA ILE A 252 4.86 -23.18 5.62
C ILE A 252 3.89 -23.67 6.69
N MET A 253 2.85 -22.88 7.01
CA MET A 253 1.83 -23.32 7.99
C MET A 253 1.00 -24.49 7.46
N SER A 254 0.75 -24.57 6.16
CA SER A 254 0.10 -25.72 5.52
C SER A 254 0.94 -26.99 5.65
N GLU A 255 2.24 -26.89 5.44
CA GLU A 255 3.15 -28.02 5.59
C GLU A 255 3.27 -28.46 7.05
N LEU A 256 3.36 -27.51 7.99
CA LEU A 256 3.34 -27.80 9.42
C LEU A 256 2.04 -28.51 9.86
N GLU A 257 0.89 -28.07 9.37
CA GLU A 257 -0.40 -28.70 9.62
C GLU A 257 -0.37 -30.17 9.19
N LYS A 258 0.16 -30.46 7.98
CA LYS A 258 0.27 -31.82 7.44
C LYS A 258 1.24 -32.69 8.27
N VAL A 259 2.45 -32.16 8.55
CA VAL A 259 3.47 -32.91 9.31
C VAL A 259 3.02 -33.21 10.74
N LEU A 260 2.33 -32.28 11.41
CA LEU A 260 1.80 -32.50 12.77
C LEU A 260 0.61 -33.46 12.80
N ALA A 261 -0.16 -33.54 11.71
CA ALA A 261 -1.29 -34.48 11.60
C ALA A 261 -0.85 -35.87 11.15
N ASP A 262 0.39 -36.06 10.70
CA ASP A 262 0.91 -37.34 10.24
C ASP A 262 1.06 -38.32 11.43
N PRO A 263 0.51 -39.53 11.35
CA PRO A 263 0.73 -40.58 12.34
C PRO A 263 2.22 -40.93 12.53
N ASP A 264 2.98 -40.93 11.44
CA ASP A 264 4.43 -41.19 11.41
C ASP A 264 5.23 -39.89 11.56
N PHE A 265 4.92 -39.14 12.61
CA PHE A 265 5.47 -37.83 12.88
C PHE A 265 7.00 -37.80 12.91
N ASP A 266 7.61 -37.00 12.04
CA ASP A 266 9.03 -36.72 12.00
C ASP A 266 9.35 -35.41 12.74
N GLN A 267 9.98 -35.54 13.92
CA GLN A 267 10.32 -34.40 14.78
C GLN A 267 11.40 -33.52 14.13
N ASP A 268 12.36 -34.10 13.41
CA ASP A 268 13.45 -33.36 12.77
C ASP A 268 12.90 -32.53 11.62
N LYS A 269 12.01 -33.09 10.79
CA LYS A 269 11.34 -32.39 9.70
C LYS A 269 10.50 -31.22 10.21
N ALA A 270 9.73 -31.43 11.27
CA ALA A 270 8.93 -30.35 11.88
C ALA A 270 9.82 -29.26 12.47
N GLY A 271 10.93 -29.61 13.10
CA GLY A 271 11.91 -28.68 13.66
C GLY A 271 12.57 -27.81 12.61
N ASP A 272 12.96 -28.41 11.47
CA ASP A 272 13.54 -27.67 10.33
C ASP A 272 12.56 -26.62 9.76
N ILE A 273 11.29 -26.98 9.59
CA ILE A 273 10.26 -26.07 9.09
C ILE A 273 10.05 -24.91 10.07
N VAL A 274 10.08 -25.15 11.39
CA VAL A 274 9.95 -24.09 12.41
C VAL A 274 11.11 -23.10 12.36
N ILE A 275 12.34 -23.58 12.18
CA ILE A 275 13.53 -22.73 12.04
C ILE A 275 13.34 -21.80 10.84
N TRP A 276 12.78 -22.29 9.73
CA TRP A 276 12.47 -21.49 8.54
C TRP A 276 11.41 -20.41 8.80
N VAL A 277 10.34 -20.71 9.57
CA VAL A 277 9.34 -19.70 9.97
C VAL A 277 10.01 -18.58 10.76
N VAL A 278 10.87 -18.89 11.71
CA VAL A 278 11.58 -17.90 12.52
C VAL A 278 12.55 -17.06 11.66
N LEU A 279 13.29 -17.72 10.77
CA LEU A 279 14.25 -17.04 9.89
C LEU A 279 13.56 -16.16 8.85
N SER A 280 12.46 -16.61 8.21
CA SER A 280 11.73 -15.82 7.23
C SER A 280 11.13 -14.56 7.84
N ILE A 281 10.51 -14.67 9.01
CA ILE A 281 9.99 -13.51 9.77
C ILE A 281 11.12 -12.54 10.13
N TRP A 282 12.28 -13.06 10.53
CA TRP A 282 13.43 -12.23 10.94
C TRP A 282 14.11 -11.54 9.75
N PHE A 283 14.29 -12.25 8.63
CA PHE A 283 14.85 -11.70 7.39
C PHE A 283 13.92 -10.65 6.76
N GLU A 284 12.62 -10.85 6.80
CA GLU A 284 11.64 -9.89 6.29
C GLU A 284 11.56 -8.63 7.16
N LYS A 285 11.55 -8.77 8.48
CA LYS A 285 11.68 -7.60 9.40
C LYS A 285 12.98 -6.83 9.17
N ALA A 286 14.10 -7.50 8.92
CA ALA A 286 15.38 -6.86 8.67
C ALA A 286 15.43 -6.16 7.30
N ARG A 287 14.83 -6.77 6.25
CA ARG A 287 14.77 -6.20 4.89
C ARG A 287 13.81 -5.02 4.82
N ASN A 288 12.60 -5.16 5.33
CA ASN A 288 11.60 -4.08 5.35
C ASN A 288 12.04 -2.89 6.21
N LYS A 289 12.73 -3.14 7.32
CA LYS A 289 13.33 -2.07 8.13
C LYS A 289 14.46 -1.34 7.39
N LYS A 290 15.22 -2.04 6.56
CA LYS A 290 16.31 -1.46 5.77
C LYS A 290 15.78 -0.65 4.58
N GLU A 291 14.75 -1.13 3.87
CA GLU A 291 14.09 -0.40 2.78
C GLU A 291 13.29 0.81 3.28
N PHE A 292 12.61 0.67 4.43
CA PHE A 292 11.88 1.78 5.06
C PHE A 292 12.83 2.86 5.63
N LEU A 293 14.02 2.49 6.09
CA LEU A 293 15.04 3.42 6.56
C LEU A 293 15.80 4.08 5.40
N ASN A 294 16.06 3.36 4.31
CA ASN A 294 16.70 3.92 3.12
C ASN A 294 15.78 4.87 2.33
N GLY A 295 14.47 4.81 2.52
CA GLY A 295 13.51 5.78 1.97
C GLY A 295 13.36 7.05 2.81
N LYS A 296 14.07 7.16 3.96
CA LYS A 296 14.03 8.33 4.86
C LYS A 296 15.30 9.17 4.87
N GLU A 297 16.36 8.77 4.17
CA GLU A 297 17.53 9.60 3.87
C GLU A 297 17.41 10.21 2.46
#